data_c959378297f016b3803420a0cee8e7a3
#
_entry.id   c959378297f016b3803420a0cee8e7a3
#
_cell.length_a   1.000
_cell.length_b   1.000
_cell.length_c   1.000
_cell.angle_alpha   90.00
_cell.angle_beta   90.00
_cell.angle_gamma   90.00
#
_symmetry.space_group_name_H-M   'P 1'
#
loop_
_entity.id
_entity.type
_entity.pdbx_description
1 polymer ?
#
loop_
_entity_poly.entity_id
_entity_poly.type
_entity_poly.pdbx_seq_one_letter_code
_entity_poly.pdbx_strand_id
1 'polypeptide(L)'
;MMETRFYSASAGHRPGHVNPRYRARGGAARYVRGMPKAIWNDEIIAESDDTVIVEGNHYFPRASLREDVLRPSDTHTICPWKGRASYYTLEHGDRVTRDAVWYYPDPKPDAEAVRGRVAFWKGVKVVA
;
A
#
# COMPACT_ATOMS: atom_id res chain seq x y z
N MET A 1 -2.98 -0.15 11.88
CA MET A 1 -3.18 -0.55 11.55
C MET A 1 -3.81 -1.09 10.74
N MET A 2 -3.54 -1.22 10.77
CA MET A 2 -3.97 -1.66 10.34
C MET A 2 -4.68 -2.46 9.98
N GLU A 3 -4.79 -2.69 9.95
CA GLU A 3 -5.33 -3.33 9.91
C GLU A 3 -6.06 -3.98 9.60
N THR A 4 -6.28 -4.13 9.54
CA THR A 4 -6.84 -4.72 9.59
C THR A 4 -7.32 -5.47 9.42
N ARG A 5 -7.46 -5.33 9.71
CA ARG A 5 -7.63 -5.92 9.85
C ARG A 5 -7.84 -6.60 9.34
N PHE A 6 -7.43 -6.44 9.44
CA PHE A 6 -7.33 -6.94 9.26
C PHE A 6 -7.11 -7.48 8.81
N TYR A 7 -6.78 -7.40 8.88
CA TYR A 7 -6.22 -7.78 8.77
C TYR A 7 -5.77 -8.30 8.65
N SER A 8 -5.58 -8.30 8.90
CA SER A 8 -4.95 -8.65 9.05
C SER A 8 -4.57 -9.21 9.19
N ALA A 9 -4.28 -9.13 9.48
CA ALA A 9 -3.74 -9.54 9.75
C ALA A 9 -3.39 -10.06 9.94
N SER A 10 -2.90 -9.47 9.81
CA SER A 10 -2.05 -10.07 10.08
C SER A 10 -1.92 -10.69 11.07
N ALA A 11 -2.04 -10.79 10.78
CA ALA A 11 -2.27 -11.68 11.85
C ALA A 11 -1.06 -11.84 12.69
N GLY A 12 -1.25 -11.83 13.98
CA GLY A 12 -0.16 -11.97 14.90
C GLY A 12 0.73 -10.75 15.08
N HIS A 13 0.47 -9.71 14.35
CA HIS A 13 1.23 -8.49 14.52
C HIS A 13 0.81 -7.75 15.77
N ARG A 14 1.78 -7.17 16.45
CA ARG A 14 1.54 -6.36 17.63
C ARG A 14 1.85 -4.91 17.33
N PRO A 15 1.15 -3.98 17.98
CA PRO A 15 1.49 -2.57 17.81
C PRO A 15 2.98 -2.35 18.06
N GLY A 16 3.61 -1.60 17.19
CA GLY A 16 5.02 -1.30 17.28
C GLY A 16 5.95 -2.40 16.81
N HIS A 17 5.41 -3.52 16.36
CA HIS A 17 6.24 -4.59 15.83
C HIS A 17 6.95 -4.15 14.55
N VAL A 18 8.24 -4.46 14.45
CA VAL A 18 9.04 -4.18 13.26
C VAL A 18 9.32 -5.51 12.57
N ASN A 19 8.88 -5.63 11.34
CA ASN A 19 9.09 -6.84 10.55
C ASN A 19 10.57 -6.88 10.08
N PRO A 20 11.37 -7.84 10.55
CA PRO A 20 12.79 -7.84 10.23
C PRO A 20 13.10 -8.10 8.75
N ARG A 21 12.15 -8.55 7.97
CA ARG A 21 12.35 -8.76 6.54
C ARG A 21 12.48 -7.46 5.76
N TYR A 22 12.02 -6.36 6.32
CA TYR A 22 11.97 -5.09 5.60
C TYR A 22 12.87 -4.08 6.28
N ARG A 23 14.14 -4.15 6.00
CA ARG A 23 15.09 -3.16 6.50
C ARG A 23 15.27 -2.06 5.49
N ALA A 24 15.46 -0.85 5.99
CA ALA A 24 15.75 0.26 5.11
C ALA A 24 17.04 -0.01 4.34
N ARG A 25 17.04 0.33 3.06
CA ARG A 25 18.22 0.20 2.22
C ARG A 25 18.46 1.56 1.57
N GLY A 26 19.64 2.09 1.78
CA GLY A 26 20.00 3.36 1.19
C GLY A 26 19.08 4.50 1.59
N GLY A 27 18.34 4.34 2.68
CA GLY A 27 17.41 5.36 3.13
C GLY A 27 16.12 5.45 2.38
N ALA A 28 15.88 4.56 1.39
CA ALA A 28 14.70 4.66 0.55
C ALA A 28 13.44 4.07 1.19
N ALA A 29 13.59 3.12 2.12
CA ALA A 29 12.46 2.46 2.75
C ALA A 29 12.66 2.39 4.25
N ARG A 30 11.58 2.49 5.00
CA ARG A 30 11.61 2.37 6.47
C ARG A 30 10.35 1.73 6.97
N TYR A 31 10.47 1.11 8.16
CA TYR A 31 9.32 0.55 8.86
C TYR A 31 8.52 1.64 9.53
N VAL A 32 7.25 1.34 9.70
CA VAL A 32 6.29 2.23 10.36
C VAL A 32 5.74 1.53 11.57
N ARG A 33 5.62 2.27 12.67
CA ARG A 33 4.96 1.79 13.87
C ARG A 33 3.53 2.25 13.86
N GLY A 34 2.66 1.51 14.54
CA GLY A 34 1.26 1.83 14.64
C GLY A 34 0.47 1.10 13.56
N MET A 35 -0.66 1.68 13.19
CA MET A 35 -1.60 1.04 12.29
C MET A 35 -2.03 2.02 11.21
N PRO A 36 -1.17 2.26 10.20
CA PRO A 36 -1.55 3.12 9.08
C PRO A 36 -2.84 2.64 8.41
N LYS A 37 -3.62 3.60 7.94
CA LYS A 37 -4.90 3.35 7.28
C LYS A 37 -4.98 4.14 6.00
N ALA A 38 -5.58 3.53 4.98
CA ALA A 38 -5.96 4.23 3.76
C ALA A 38 -7.48 4.42 3.80
N ILE A 39 -7.93 5.65 3.67
CA ILE A 39 -9.32 6.03 3.81
C ILE A 39 -9.81 6.64 2.49
N TRP A 40 -10.87 6.08 1.95
CA TRP A 40 -11.49 6.54 0.71
C TRP A 40 -12.98 6.69 0.95
N ASN A 41 -13.51 7.89 0.69
CA ASN A 41 -14.92 8.22 0.93
C ASN A 41 -15.36 7.85 2.34
N ASP A 42 -14.51 8.21 3.33
CA ASP A 42 -14.75 7.98 4.74
C ASP A 42 -14.77 6.51 5.16
N GLU A 43 -14.32 5.61 4.29
CA GLU A 43 -14.22 4.20 4.62
C GLU A 43 -12.77 3.74 4.58
N ILE A 44 -12.41 2.89 5.53
CA ILE A 44 -11.08 2.30 5.57
C ILE A 44 -11.03 1.20 4.51
N ILE A 45 -10.14 1.36 3.52
CA ILE A 45 -9.98 0.37 2.46
C ILE A 45 -8.72 -0.46 2.61
N ALA A 46 -7.80 -0.02 3.47
CA ALA A 46 -6.63 -0.82 3.83
C ALA A 46 -6.17 -0.38 5.20
N GLU A 47 -5.66 -1.33 5.99
CA GLU A 47 -5.14 -1.05 7.32
C GLU A 47 -4.13 -2.14 7.65
N SER A 48 -2.94 -1.73 8.09
CA SER A 48 -1.90 -2.69 8.43
C SER A 48 -0.81 -2.04 9.25
N ASP A 49 -0.25 -2.79 10.20
CA ASP A 49 0.95 -2.37 10.90
C ASP A 49 2.22 -2.79 10.15
N ASP A 50 2.06 -3.41 8.99
CA ASP A 50 3.18 -3.90 8.18
C ASP A 50 3.30 -3.06 6.91
N THR A 51 3.48 -1.74 7.07
CA THR A 51 3.74 -0.88 5.91
C THR A 51 5.20 -0.50 5.87
N VAL A 52 5.68 -0.17 4.66
CA VAL A 52 6.99 0.46 4.49
C VAL A 52 6.78 1.82 3.83
N ILE A 53 7.63 2.76 4.13
CA ILE A 53 7.59 4.09 3.52
C ILE A 53 8.70 4.18 2.49
N VAL A 54 8.32 4.49 1.26
CA VAL A 54 9.26 4.74 0.17
C VAL A 54 8.86 6.05 -0.47
N GLU A 55 9.79 7.00 -0.53
CA GLU A 55 9.54 8.33 -1.10
C GLU A 55 8.34 9.02 -0.45
N GLY A 56 8.19 8.82 0.85
CA GLY A 56 7.10 9.46 1.60
C GLY A 56 5.75 8.77 1.50
N ASN A 57 5.65 7.69 0.72
CA ASN A 57 4.39 6.96 0.56
C ASN A 57 4.40 5.68 1.36
N HIS A 58 3.30 5.41 2.07
CA HIS A 58 3.10 4.12 2.73
C HIS A 58 2.74 3.08 1.70
N TYR A 59 3.46 1.96 1.71
CA TYR A 59 3.15 0.81 0.89
C TYR A 59 2.57 -0.27 1.79
N PHE A 60 1.33 -0.62 1.54
CA PHE A 60 0.55 -1.58 2.34
C PHE A 60 0.66 -2.97 1.73
N PRO A 61 0.66 -4.04 2.55
CA PRO A 61 0.55 -5.38 1.98
C PRO A 61 -0.69 -5.47 1.09
N ARG A 62 -0.55 -6.10 -0.07
CA ARG A 62 -1.68 -6.25 -0.99
C ARG A 62 -2.88 -6.91 -0.31
N ALA A 63 -2.62 -7.86 0.58
CA ALA A 63 -3.68 -8.60 1.28
C ALA A 63 -4.48 -7.73 2.23
N SER A 64 -3.98 -6.54 2.62
CA SER A 64 -4.70 -5.64 3.52
C SER A 64 -5.75 -4.80 2.80
N LEU A 65 -5.78 -4.83 1.47
CA LEU A 65 -6.66 -3.99 0.66
C LEU A 65 -7.98 -4.70 0.40
N ARG A 66 -9.09 -3.98 0.58
CA ARG A 66 -10.41 -4.52 0.30
C ARG A 66 -10.54 -4.82 -1.20
N GLU A 67 -10.95 -6.04 -1.51
CA GLU A 67 -11.10 -6.48 -2.91
C GLU A 67 -12.34 -5.89 -3.56
N ASP A 68 -13.38 -5.67 -2.78
CA ASP A 68 -14.68 -5.27 -3.33
C ASP A 68 -14.68 -3.88 -3.96
N VAL A 69 -13.69 -3.05 -3.65
CA VAL A 69 -13.59 -1.71 -4.22
C VAL A 69 -12.60 -1.61 -5.38
N LEU A 70 -11.91 -2.70 -5.71
CA LEU A 70 -10.86 -2.68 -6.73
C LEU A 70 -11.39 -3.00 -8.11
N ARG A 71 -10.93 -2.25 -9.11
CA ARG A 71 -11.17 -2.55 -10.52
C ARG A 71 -9.84 -2.48 -11.26
N PRO A 72 -9.59 -3.39 -12.20
CA PRO A 72 -8.34 -3.34 -12.97
C PRO A 72 -8.25 -2.07 -13.78
N SER A 73 -7.02 -1.67 -14.07
CA SER A 73 -6.74 -0.51 -14.91
C SER A 73 -5.67 -0.89 -15.92
N ASP A 74 -5.77 -0.30 -17.10
CA ASP A 74 -4.77 -0.49 -18.15
C ASP A 74 -3.65 0.54 -18.09
N THR A 75 -3.67 1.43 -17.11
CA THR A 75 -2.65 2.46 -16.96
C THR A 75 -1.36 1.87 -16.45
N HIS A 76 -0.25 2.28 -17.05
CA HIS A 76 1.09 1.91 -16.62
C HIS A 76 1.99 3.13 -16.70
N THR A 77 2.92 3.25 -15.77
CA THR A 77 3.95 4.29 -15.81
C THR A 77 5.29 3.67 -15.50
N ILE A 78 6.36 4.41 -15.81
CA ILE A 78 7.71 3.91 -15.59
C ILE A 78 8.41 4.78 -14.57
N CYS A 79 8.94 4.14 -13.53
CA CYS A 79 9.84 4.77 -12.60
C CYS A 79 11.24 4.22 -12.85
N PRO A 80 12.23 5.08 -13.15
CA PRO A 80 13.55 4.58 -13.55
C PRO A 80 14.20 3.64 -12.54
N TRP A 81 13.97 3.86 -11.25
CA TRP A 81 14.63 3.02 -10.26
C TRP A 81 13.72 1.95 -9.66
N LYS A 82 12.39 2.12 -9.72
CA LYS A 82 11.46 1.14 -9.14
C LYS A 82 10.93 0.15 -10.17
N GLY A 83 10.77 0.59 -11.42
CA GLY A 83 10.28 -0.27 -12.47
C GLY A 83 8.95 0.21 -13.03
N ARG A 84 8.18 -0.72 -13.61
CA ARG A 84 6.90 -0.41 -14.24
C ARG A 84 5.80 -0.47 -13.21
N ALA A 85 5.10 0.64 -13.00
CA ALA A 85 3.96 0.70 -12.12
C ALA A 85 2.70 0.30 -12.86
N SER A 86 1.83 -0.42 -12.16
CA SER A 86 0.48 -0.75 -12.61
C SER A 86 -0.52 -0.13 -11.63
N TYR A 87 -1.78 -0.06 -12.02
CA TYR A 87 -2.77 0.70 -11.25
C TYR A 87 -4.06 -0.06 -11.08
N TYR A 88 -4.77 0.26 -9.99
CA TYR A 88 -6.17 -0.09 -9.81
C TYR A 88 -6.99 1.18 -9.72
N THR A 89 -8.21 1.09 -10.22
CA THR A 89 -9.25 2.10 -10.01
C THR A 89 -10.07 1.67 -8.81
N LEU A 90 -10.48 2.63 -7.99
CA LEU A 90 -11.39 2.37 -6.89
C LEU A 90 -12.81 2.66 -7.34
N GLU A 91 -13.71 1.72 -7.09
CA GLU A 91 -15.11 1.88 -7.45
C GLU A 91 -16.00 1.23 -6.42
N HIS A 92 -17.02 1.97 -5.97
CA HIS A 92 -18.02 1.44 -5.04
C HIS A 92 -19.31 2.21 -5.25
N GLY A 93 -20.35 1.53 -5.72
CA GLY A 93 -21.58 2.20 -6.09
C GLY A 93 -21.35 3.15 -7.24
N ASP A 94 -21.75 4.40 -7.08
CA ASP A 94 -21.55 5.44 -8.09
C ASP A 94 -20.27 6.24 -7.86
N ARG A 95 -19.42 5.83 -6.91
CA ARG A 95 -18.17 6.50 -6.62
C ARG A 95 -17.02 5.81 -7.33
N VAL A 96 -16.25 6.59 -8.07
CA VAL A 96 -15.12 6.08 -8.85
C VAL A 96 -13.95 7.04 -8.70
N THR A 97 -12.77 6.51 -8.38
CA THR A 97 -11.53 7.27 -8.44
C THR A 97 -10.54 6.48 -9.27
N ARG A 98 -10.29 6.97 -10.49
CA ARG A 98 -9.46 6.24 -11.45
C ARG A 98 -8.00 6.26 -11.03
N ASP A 99 -7.37 5.08 -11.16
CA ASP A 99 -5.92 4.93 -10.97
C ASP A 99 -5.44 5.44 -9.62
N ALA A 100 -6.24 5.21 -8.58
CA ALA A 100 -5.98 5.73 -7.25
C ALA A 100 -5.02 4.85 -6.45
N VAL A 101 -4.74 3.65 -6.93
CA VAL A 101 -3.87 2.68 -6.27
C VAL A 101 -2.79 2.29 -7.26
N TRP A 102 -1.52 2.31 -6.82
CA TRP A 102 -0.45 1.83 -7.70
C TRP A 102 0.38 0.76 -7.01
N TYR A 103 1.03 -0.05 -7.82
CA TYR A 103 1.89 -1.12 -7.35
C TYR A 103 2.91 -1.46 -8.43
N TYR A 104 3.96 -2.15 -8.03
CA TYR A 104 5.03 -2.57 -8.93
C TYR A 104 5.02 -4.10 -8.97
N PRO A 105 4.42 -4.72 -10.02
CA PRO A 105 4.37 -6.19 -10.09
C PRO A 105 5.74 -6.84 -10.08
N ASP A 106 6.73 -6.15 -10.67
CA ASP A 106 8.09 -6.68 -10.77
C ASP A 106 9.08 -5.55 -10.50
N PRO A 107 9.23 -5.15 -9.22
CA PRO A 107 10.12 -4.04 -8.90
C PRO A 107 11.58 -4.39 -9.18
N LYS A 108 12.37 -3.36 -9.51
CA LYS A 108 13.81 -3.53 -9.66
C LYS A 108 14.44 -3.89 -8.32
N PRO A 109 15.64 -4.50 -8.33
CA PRO A 109 16.25 -4.98 -7.07
C PRO A 109 16.33 -3.95 -5.96
N ASP A 110 16.65 -2.68 -6.29
CA ASP A 110 16.75 -1.63 -5.29
C ASP A 110 15.41 -1.24 -4.68
N ALA A 111 14.32 -1.67 -5.28
CA ALA A 111 12.96 -1.38 -4.81
C ALA A 111 12.24 -2.64 -4.32
N GLU A 112 12.98 -3.66 -3.93
CA GLU A 112 12.40 -4.93 -3.51
C GLU A 112 11.42 -4.75 -2.36
N ALA A 113 11.60 -3.73 -1.52
CA ALA A 113 10.73 -3.51 -0.37
C ALA A 113 9.27 -3.25 -0.74
N VAL A 114 8.99 -2.82 -1.98
CA VAL A 114 7.61 -2.55 -2.41
C VAL A 114 6.94 -3.75 -3.08
N ARG A 115 7.64 -4.86 -3.24
CA ARG A 115 7.06 -6.05 -3.88
C ARG A 115 5.87 -6.55 -3.07
N GLY A 116 4.76 -6.83 -3.77
CA GLY A 116 3.55 -7.34 -3.13
C GLY A 116 2.81 -6.29 -2.31
N ARG A 117 3.10 -5.01 -2.54
CA ARG A 117 2.49 -3.91 -1.78
C ARG A 117 1.83 -2.92 -2.71
N VAL A 118 0.94 -2.11 -2.15
CA VAL A 118 0.20 -1.08 -2.88
C VAL A 118 0.32 0.25 -2.17
N ALA A 119 0.23 1.34 -2.93
CA ALA A 119 0.22 2.69 -2.41
C ALA A 119 -0.97 3.45 -2.98
N PHE A 120 -1.31 4.58 -2.38
CA PHE A 120 -2.56 5.29 -2.67
C PHE A 120 -2.32 6.77 -2.91
N TRP A 121 -3.15 7.37 -3.77
CA TRP A 121 -3.19 8.81 -4.00
C TRP A 121 -4.58 9.21 -4.47
N LYS A 122 -4.74 10.41 -5.06
CA LYS A 122 -5.96 10.86 -5.74
C LYS A 122 -7.22 10.70 -4.89
N GLY A 123 -7.25 11.37 -3.77
CA GLY A 123 -8.45 11.36 -2.94
C GLY A 123 -8.48 10.26 -1.90
N VAL A 124 -7.46 9.42 -1.85
CA VAL A 124 -7.30 8.48 -0.75
C VAL A 124 -6.42 9.15 0.31
N LYS A 125 -6.92 9.19 1.54
CA LYS A 125 -6.19 9.77 2.65
C LYS A 125 -5.48 8.65 3.39
N VAL A 126 -4.17 8.80 3.57
CA VAL A 126 -3.39 7.82 4.34
C VAL A 126 -3.00 8.48 5.66
N VAL A 127 -3.38 7.85 6.75
CA VAL A 127 -3.06 8.33 8.10
C VAL A 127 -2.34 7.23 8.85
N ALA A 128 -1.45 7.64 9.77
CA ALA A 128 -0.67 6.67 10.54
C ALA A 128 -1.19 6.57 11.96
#